data_589b752a0e105e09bb5f379af5265ace
#
_entry.id   589b752a0e105e09bb5f379af5265ace
#
_cell.length_a   1.000
_cell.length_b   1.000
_cell.length_c   1.000
_cell.angle_alpha   90.00
_cell.angle_beta   90.00
_cell.angle_gamma   90.00
#
_symmetry.space_group_name_H-M   'P 1'
#
loop_
_entity.id
_entity.type
_entity.pdbx_description
1 polymer ?
#
loop_
_entity_poly.entity_id
_entity_poly.type
_entity_poly.pdbx_seq_one_letter_code
_entity_poly.pdbx_strand_id
1 'polypeptide(L)'
;MEMKKKINLELKNRAPEEVTELVLDNCLCVNGEIEGLNDTFKELEFLSMANVELSSLARLPSLNKLRKLELSDNIISGGLEVLAEKCPNLTYLNLSGNKIKDLSTVEALMEMKMRKMRRKMKLVHLKDMKRRRKRRMKMRMKQVQKREREKRRWASHT
;
A
#
# COMPACT_ATOMS: atom_id res chain seq x y z
N MET A 1 7.48 6.54 28.92
CA MET A 1 8.67 6.42 28.05
C MET A 1 8.37 7.14 26.74
N GLU A 2 9.28 7.95 26.28
CA GLU A 2 9.13 8.65 25.00
C GLU A 2 9.17 7.66 23.81
N MET A 3 8.47 8.00 22.75
CA MET A 3 8.37 7.16 21.56
C MET A 3 9.75 6.81 20.95
N LYS A 4 10.66 7.78 20.85
CA LYS A 4 12.03 7.54 20.37
C LYS A 4 12.78 6.50 21.18
N LYS A 5 12.68 6.56 22.50
CA LYS A 5 13.31 5.58 23.40
C LYS A 5 12.68 4.20 23.22
N LYS A 6 11.37 4.14 23.09
CA LYS A 6 10.64 2.89 22.85
C LYS A 6 11.07 2.26 21.53
N ILE A 7 11.20 3.04 20.47
CA ILE A 7 11.68 2.57 19.17
C ILE A 7 13.08 1.95 19.31
N ASN A 8 13.99 2.64 19.94
CA ASN A 8 15.35 2.13 20.14
C ASN A 8 15.39 0.82 20.93
N LEU A 9 14.53 0.66 21.94
CA LEU A 9 14.39 -0.58 22.69
C LEU A 9 13.83 -1.71 21.84
N GLU A 10 12.82 -1.44 21.03
CA GLU A 10 12.19 -2.43 20.16
C GLU A 10 13.10 -2.87 19.00
N LEU A 11 14.00 -2.00 18.55
CA LEU A 11 14.99 -2.33 17.52
C LEU A 11 15.98 -3.41 17.95
N LYS A 12 16.35 -3.47 19.25
CA LYS A 12 17.27 -4.48 19.81
C LYS A 12 18.55 -4.65 18.97
N ASN A 13 19.22 -3.54 18.67
CA ASN A 13 20.42 -3.49 17.83
C ASN A 13 20.22 -3.93 16.36
N ARG A 14 18.99 -4.04 15.89
CA ARG A 14 18.68 -4.27 14.48
C ARG A 14 18.63 -2.94 13.72
N ALA A 15 18.91 -2.97 12.44
CA ALA A 15 18.70 -1.80 11.57
C ALA A 15 17.19 -1.56 11.33
N PRO A 16 16.73 -0.32 11.22
CA PRO A 16 15.34 -0.04 10.90
C PRO A 16 14.84 -0.72 9.61
N GLU A 17 15.72 -0.90 8.64
CA GLU A 17 15.41 -1.56 7.37
C GLU A 17 15.11 -3.06 7.51
N GLU A 18 15.49 -3.67 8.62
CA GLU A 18 15.28 -5.11 8.88
C GLU A 18 14.00 -5.38 9.68
N VAL A 19 13.38 -4.36 10.26
CA VAL A 19 12.23 -4.51 11.15
C VAL A 19 10.96 -4.65 10.37
N THR A 20 10.22 -5.74 10.59
CA THR A 20 8.92 -6.03 9.98
C THR A 20 7.74 -5.72 10.90
N GLU A 21 7.96 -5.79 12.21
CA GLU A 21 6.95 -5.52 13.23
C GLU A 21 7.48 -4.56 14.28
N LEU A 22 6.65 -3.60 14.67
CA LEU A 22 7.02 -2.61 15.68
C LEU A 22 5.83 -2.33 16.59
N VAL A 23 6.01 -2.52 17.89
CA VAL A 23 4.99 -2.27 18.91
C VAL A 23 5.44 -1.13 19.82
N LEU A 24 4.74 -0.02 19.76
CA LEU A 24 5.03 1.21 20.51
C LEU A 24 3.92 1.57 21.50
N ASP A 25 3.14 0.60 21.92
CA ASP A 25 2.01 0.81 22.83
C ASP A 25 2.45 1.39 24.17
N ASN A 26 1.61 2.24 24.75
CA ASN A 26 1.79 2.85 26.06
C ASN A 26 3.04 3.73 26.21
N CYS A 27 3.59 4.22 25.12
CA CYS A 27 4.64 5.24 25.18
C CYS A 27 4.04 6.65 25.13
N LEU A 28 4.85 7.66 25.42
CA LEU A 28 4.42 9.07 25.37
C LEU A 28 4.76 9.71 24.03
N CYS A 29 3.74 10.29 23.40
CA CYS A 29 3.90 11.17 22.25
C CYS A 29 4.00 12.62 22.72
N VAL A 30 5.08 13.28 22.41
CA VAL A 30 5.20 14.74 22.66
C VAL A 30 4.30 15.47 21.67
N ASN A 31 3.44 16.35 22.19
CA ASN A 31 2.46 17.12 21.40
C ASN A 31 1.50 16.28 20.54
N GLY A 32 1.29 15.02 20.89
CA GLY A 32 0.40 14.13 20.13
C GLY A 32 0.89 13.75 18.73
N GLU A 33 2.17 13.89 18.45
CA GLU A 33 2.78 13.63 17.15
C GLU A 33 3.70 12.39 17.18
N ILE A 34 3.83 11.75 16.03
CA ILE A 34 4.74 10.63 15.86
C ILE A 34 6.19 11.12 15.85
N GLU A 35 7.04 10.50 16.66
CA GLU A 35 8.47 10.80 16.73
C GLU A 35 9.34 9.56 16.51
N GLY A 36 10.45 9.72 15.82
CA GLY A 36 11.46 8.68 15.66
C GLY A 36 11.17 7.67 14.55
N LEU A 37 10.00 7.70 13.92
CA LEU A 37 9.73 6.95 12.71
C LEU A 37 10.13 7.77 11.48
N ASN A 38 10.78 7.12 10.52
CA ASN A 38 11.21 7.74 9.28
C ASN A 38 11.12 6.74 8.11
N ASP A 39 11.49 7.18 6.91
CA ASP A 39 11.39 6.39 5.70
C ASP A 39 12.36 5.19 5.65
N THR A 40 13.25 5.03 6.62
CA THR A 40 14.16 3.87 6.71
C THR A 40 13.45 2.58 7.12
N PHE A 41 12.27 2.67 7.73
CA PHE A 41 11.42 1.50 8.06
C PHE A 41 10.71 0.93 6.83
N LYS A 42 11.46 0.58 5.80
CA LYS A 42 10.93 0.16 4.48
C LYS A 42 10.23 -1.20 4.50
N GLU A 43 10.64 -2.08 5.42
CA GLU A 43 10.13 -3.45 5.51
C GLU A 43 9.01 -3.61 6.55
N LEU A 44 8.59 -2.53 7.20
CA LEU A 44 7.59 -2.57 8.26
C LEU A 44 6.21 -2.99 7.69
N GLU A 45 5.67 -4.10 8.20
CA GLU A 45 4.37 -4.65 7.82
C GLU A 45 3.30 -4.46 8.89
N PHE A 46 3.71 -4.49 10.17
CA PHE A 46 2.84 -4.29 11.32
C PHE A 46 3.37 -3.18 12.22
N LEU A 47 2.50 -2.22 12.55
CA LEU A 47 2.80 -1.14 13.49
C LEU A 47 1.66 -0.99 14.49
N SER A 48 1.98 -1.00 15.78
CA SER A 48 1.04 -0.73 16.84
C SER A 48 1.47 0.50 17.66
N MET A 49 0.57 1.45 17.79
CA MET A 49 0.74 2.67 18.59
C MET A 49 -0.53 2.91 19.42
N ALA A 50 -0.96 1.89 20.15
CA ALA A 50 -2.14 1.98 21.00
C ALA A 50 -1.82 2.72 22.31
N ASN A 51 -2.77 3.55 22.77
CA ASN A 51 -2.67 4.27 24.04
C ASN A 51 -1.37 5.10 24.19
N VAL A 52 -1.08 5.91 23.17
CA VAL A 52 0.10 6.79 23.15
C VAL A 52 -0.26 8.28 23.12
N GLU A 53 -1.53 8.63 23.31
CA GLU A 53 -2.04 9.99 23.22
C GLU A 53 -1.77 10.67 21.87
N LEU A 54 -1.80 9.88 20.80
CA LEU A 54 -1.60 10.38 19.45
C LEU A 54 -2.82 11.18 18.97
N SER A 55 -2.60 12.40 18.51
CA SER A 55 -3.65 13.28 17.97
C SER A 55 -3.50 13.54 16.47
N SER A 56 -2.29 13.43 15.93
CA SER A 56 -1.99 13.73 14.53
C SER A 56 -1.18 12.64 13.86
N LEU A 57 -1.52 12.35 12.62
CA LEU A 57 -0.78 11.44 11.74
C LEU A 57 0.12 12.17 10.74
N ALA A 58 0.26 13.49 10.87
CA ALA A 58 0.97 14.33 9.90
C ALA A 58 2.44 13.94 9.71
N ARG A 59 3.09 13.42 10.75
CA ARG A 59 4.50 13.00 10.72
C ARG A 59 4.70 11.52 10.39
N LEU A 60 3.67 10.82 9.97
CA LEU A 60 3.78 9.43 9.54
C LEU A 60 4.65 9.33 8.29
N PRO A 61 5.73 8.52 8.30
CA PRO A 61 6.57 8.34 7.12
C PRO A 61 5.88 7.47 6.06
N SER A 62 6.48 7.40 4.88
CA SER A 62 6.01 6.52 3.82
C SER A 62 6.34 5.07 4.15
N LEU A 63 5.32 4.28 4.48
CA LEU A 63 5.43 2.88 4.85
C LEU A 63 4.73 2.01 3.79
N ASN A 64 5.43 1.78 2.69
CA ASN A 64 4.85 1.13 1.50
C ASN A 64 4.46 -0.34 1.72
N LYS A 65 5.08 -1.02 2.67
CA LYS A 65 4.79 -2.42 2.99
C LYS A 65 3.86 -2.61 4.18
N LEU A 66 3.47 -1.53 4.85
CA LEU A 66 2.60 -1.61 6.02
C LEU A 66 1.22 -2.15 5.63
N ARG A 67 0.81 -3.23 6.27
CA ARG A 67 -0.48 -3.89 6.04
C ARG A 67 -1.44 -3.74 7.21
N LYS A 68 -0.91 -3.71 8.44
CA LYS A 68 -1.70 -3.64 9.65
C LYS A 68 -1.24 -2.49 10.53
N LEU A 69 -2.19 -1.64 10.94
CA LEU A 69 -1.96 -0.48 11.80
C LEU A 69 -2.96 -0.48 12.95
N GLU A 70 -2.44 -0.51 14.17
CA GLU A 70 -3.21 -0.41 15.40
C GLU A 70 -3.06 0.99 16.00
N LEU A 71 -4.16 1.74 16.06
CA LEU A 71 -4.20 3.09 16.61
C LEU A 71 -5.29 3.24 17.68
N SER A 72 -5.66 2.15 18.34
CA SER A 72 -6.71 2.18 19.36
C SER A 72 -6.34 3.03 20.57
N ASP A 73 -7.35 3.58 21.24
CA ASP A 73 -7.21 4.33 22.49
C ASP A 73 -6.29 5.56 22.39
N ASN A 74 -6.31 6.24 21.26
CA ASN A 74 -5.67 7.54 21.06
C ASN A 74 -6.70 8.68 21.04
N ILE A 75 -6.27 9.87 20.68
CA ILE A 75 -7.12 11.06 20.60
C ILE A 75 -7.20 11.63 19.19
N ILE A 76 -7.13 10.74 18.19
CA ILE A 76 -7.20 11.12 16.77
C ILE A 76 -8.63 11.57 16.44
N SER A 77 -8.79 12.75 15.85
CA SER A 77 -10.08 13.30 15.45
C SER A 77 -10.25 13.45 13.94
N GLY A 78 -9.19 13.33 13.16
CA GLY A 78 -9.21 13.48 11.71
C GLY A 78 -7.84 13.26 11.09
N GLY A 79 -7.65 13.71 9.84
CA GLY A 79 -6.37 13.58 9.12
C GLY A 79 -6.06 12.18 8.60
N LEU A 80 -7.09 11.35 8.41
CA LEU A 80 -6.93 9.96 7.97
C LEU A 80 -6.51 9.83 6.49
N GLU A 81 -6.64 10.87 5.70
CA GLU A 81 -6.21 10.93 4.31
C GLU A 81 -4.70 10.63 4.15
N VAL A 82 -3.92 11.00 5.16
CA VAL A 82 -2.47 10.71 5.21
C VAL A 82 -2.18 9.22 5.09
N LEU A 83 -3.04 8.37 5.67
CA LEU A 83 -2.90 6.91 5.57
C LEU A 83 -3.03 6.39 4.15
N ALA A 84 -3.86 7.01 3.33
CA ALA A 84 -4.02 6.62 1.93
C ALA A 84 -2.77 6.93 1.10
N GLU A 85 -2.06 8.00 1.44
CA GLU A 85 -0.83 8.43 0.76
C GLU A 85 0.40 7.68 1.28
N LYS A 86 0.56 7.61 2.59
CA LYS A 86 1.75 7.05 3.25
C LYS A 86 1.74 5.54 3.37
N CYS A 87 0.56 4.94 3.50
CA CYS A 87 0.38 3.49 3.67
C CYS A 87 -0.54 2.92 2.58
N PRO A 88 -0.11 2.87 1.31
CA PRO A 88 -0.98 2.49 0.20
C PRO A 88 -1.41 1.02 0.23
N ASN A 89 -0.69 0.15 0.92
CA ASN A 89 -0.98 -1.27 1.03
C ASN A 89 -1.66 -1.67 2.35
N LEU A 90 -2.10 -0.69 3.14
CA LEU A 90 -2.78 -0.93 4.40
C LEU A 90 -4.10 -1.65 4.18
N THR A 91 -4.28 -2.82 4.82
CA THR A 91 -5.49 -3.66 4.73
C THR A 91 -6.26 -3.74 6.04
N TYR A 92 -5.63 -3.46 7.16
CA TYR A 92 -6.24 -3.47 8.48
C TYR A 92 -5.92 -2.19 9.24
N LEU A 93 -6.94 -1.54 9.79
CA LEU A 93 -6.81 -0.34 10.58
C LEU A 93 -7.76 -0.39 11.77
N ASN A 94 -7.22 -0.28 12.98
CA ASN A 94 -8.00 -0.20 14.21
C ASN A 94 -7.95 1.22 14.77
N LEU A 95 -9.09 1.90 14.78
CA LEU A 95 -9.26 3.26 15.30
C LEU A 95 -10.19 3.30 16.51
N SER A 96 -10.48 2.18 17.14
CA SER A 96 -11.36 2.13 18.30
C SER A 96 -10.86 3.00 19.46
N GLY A 97 -11.77 3.61 20.21
CA GLY A 97 -11.39 4.44 21.35
C GLY A 97 -10.78 5.80 20.98
N ASN A 98 -10.88 6.22 19.74
CA ASN A 98 -10.45 7.56 19.30
C ASN A 98 -11.61 8.59 19.34
N LYS A 99 -11.31 9.84 19.02
CA LYS A 99 -12.27 10.96 19.02
C LYS A 99 -12.77 11.34 17.63
N ILE A 100 -12.92 10.36 16.75
CA ILE A 100 -13.47 10.58 15.41
C ILE A 100 -14.98 10.80 15.55
N LYS A 101 -15.42 12.04 15.34
CA LYS A 101 -16.83 12.43 15.45
C LYS A 101 -17.58 12.31 14.14
N ASP A 102 -16.88 12.35 13.03
CA ASP A 102 -17.46 12.38 11.69
C ASP A 102 -17.02 11.17 10.88
N LEU A 103 -17.99 10.35 10.49
CA LEU A 103 -17.77 9.21 9.61
C LEU A 103 -17.29 9.59 8.22
N SER A 104 -17.48 10.85 7.80
CA SER A 104 -17.05 11.33 6.50
C SER A 104 -15.53 11.22 6.30
N THR A 105 -14.74 11.37 7.37
CA THR A 105 -13.27 11.19 7.30
C THR A 105 -12.88 9.76 7.01
N VAL A 106 -13.58 8.77 7.58
CA VAL A 106 -13.36 7.34 7.33
C VAL A 106 -13.85 6.97 5.92
N GLU A 107 -15.00 7.48 5.53
CA GLU A 107 -15.56 7.28 4.17
C GLU A 107 -14.63 7.85 3.09
N ALA A 108 -14.08 9.04 3.31
CA ALA A 108 -13.12 9.65 2.40
C ALA A 108 -11.87 8.78 2.24
N LEU A 109 -11.34 8.20 3.33
CA LEU A 109 -10.20 7.27 3.28
C LEU A 109 -10.55 6.02 2.48
N MET A 110 -11.70 5.42 2.72
CA MET A 110 -12.18 4.23 1.98
C MET A 110 -12.33 4.53 0.49
N GLU A 111 -12.91 5.67 0.15
CA GLU A 111 -13.10 6.09 -1.24
C GLU A 111 -11.77 6.32 -1.97
N MET A 112 -10.81 6.97 -1.33
CA MET A 112 -9.47 7.17 -1.88
C MET A 112 -8.76 5.84 -2.14
N LYS A 113 -8.88 4.88 -1.23
CA LYS A 113 -8.34 3.52 -1.40
C LYS A 113 -9.01 2.77 -2.55
N MET A 114 -10.32 2.85 -2.66
CA MET A 114 -11.07 2.26 -3.77
C MET A 114 -10.67 2.87 -5.12
N ARG A 115 -10.50 4.19 -5.21
CA ARG A 115 -10.02 4.87 -6.42
C ARG A 115 -8.64 4.37 -6.85
N LYS A 116 -7.71 4.22 -5.92
CA LYS A 116 -6.38 3.66 -6.20
C LYS A 116 -6.46 2.22 -6.70
N MET A 117 -7.30 1.41 -6.08
CA MET A 117 -7.53 0.03 -6.47
C MET A 117 -8.13 -0.07 -7.89
N ARG A 118 -9.13 0.76 -8.20
CA ARG A 118 -9.73 0.86 -9.54
C ARG A 118 -8.71 1.26 -10.61
N ARG A 119 -7.82 2.21 -10.31
CA ARG A 119 -6.74 2.62 -11.22
C ARG A 119 -5.77 1.47 -11.49
N LYS A 120 -5.37 0.72 -10.46
CA LYS A 120 -4.52 -0.47 -10.62
C LYS A 120 -5.20 -1.54 -11.46
N MET A 121 -6.48 -1.82 -11.24
CA MET A 121 -7.26 -2.77 -12.03
C MET A 121 -7.37 -2.36 -13.50
N LYS A 122 -7.65 -1.08 -13.79
CA LYS A 122 -7.69 -0.57 -15.17
C LYS A 122 -6.37 -0.77 -15.88
N LEU A 123 -5.23 -0.49 -15.22
CA LEU A 123 -3.90 -0.70 -15.79
C LEU A 123 -3.60 -2.17 -16.11
N VAL A 124 -3.97 -3.07 -15.21
CA VAL A 124 -3.82 -4.53 -15.43
C VAL A 124 -4.68 -4.98 -16.61
N HIS A 125 -5.92 -4.53 -16.67
CA HIS A 125 -6.85 -4.85 -17.76
C HIS A 125 -6.34 -4.36 -19.12
N LEU A 126 -5.84 -3.13 -19.21
CA LEU A 126 -5.26 -2.58 -20.43
C LEU A 126 -4.03 -3.36 -20.90
N LYS A 127 -3.15 -3.76 -19.97
CA LYS A 127 -1.98 -4.59 -20.28
C LYS A 127 -2.39 -5.96 -20.83
N ASP A 128 -3.40 -6.56 -20.25
CA ASP A 128 -3.91 -7.86 -20.70
C ASP A 128 -4.54 -7.77 -22.08
N MET A 129 -5.35 -6.74 -22.34
CA MET A 129 -5.90 -6.47 -23.66
C MET A 129 -4.82 -6.29 -24.73
N LYS A 130 -3.76 -5.54 -24.45
CA LYS A 130 -2.61 -5.36 -25.36
C LYS A 130 -1.92 -6.69 -25.67
N ARG A 131 -1.74 -7.55 -24.66
CA ARG A 131 -1.15 -8.89 -24.83
C ARG A 131 -2.02 -9.77 -25.72
N ARG A 132 -3.34 -9.78 -25.51
CA ARG A 132 -4.31 -10.54 -26.34
C ARG A 132 -4.29 -10.06 -27.78
N ARG A 133 -4.28 -8.75 -28.01
CA ARG A 133 -4.20 -8.17 -29.36
C ARG A 133 -2.94 -8.57 -30.09
N LYS A 134 -1.79 -8.55 -29.40
CA LYS A 134 -0.49 -8.98 -29.96
C LYS A 134 -0.48 -10.46 -30.33
N ARG A 135 -1.09 -11.32 -29.50
CA ARG A 135 -1.24 -12.77 -29.81
C ARG A 135 -2.09 -13.00 -31.03
N ARG A 136 -3.24 -12.29 -31.15
CA ARG A 136 -4.12 -12.39 -32.33
C ARG A 136 -3.40 -11.98 -33.62
N MET A 137 -2.63 -10.91 -33.59
CA MET A 137 -1.83 -10.48 -34.75
C MET A 137 -0.82 -11.52 -35.17
N LYS A 138 -0.08 -12.13 -34.21
CA LYS A 138 0.86 -13.24 -34.52
C LYS A 138 0.18 -14.42 -35.15
N MET A 139 -1.00 -14.82 -34.67
CA MET A 139 -1.76 -15.91 -35.26
C MET A 139 -2.22 -15.62 -36.68
N ARG A 140 -2.72 -14.39 -36.95
CA ARG A 140 -3.11 -13.98 -38.32
C ARG A 140 -1.93 -14.03 -39.28
N MET A 141 -0.77 -13.51 -38.86
CA MET A 141 0.46 -13.56 -39.69
C MET A 141 0.88 -14.98 -40.03
N LYS A 142 0.83 -15.90 -39.06
CA LYS A 142 1.14 -17.31 -39.27
C LYS A 142 0.17 -17.96 -40.27
N GLN A 143 -1.11 -17.62 -40.20
CA GLN A 143 -2.11 -18.14 -41.15
C GLN A 143 -1.87 -17.62 -42.57
N VAL A 144 -1.56 -16.33 -42.71
CA VAL A 144 -1.22 -15.74 -44.03
C VAL A 144 -0.01 -16.40 -44.64
N GLN A 145 1.06 -16.55 -43.85
CA GLN A 145 2.28 -17.23 -44.32
C GLN A 145 2.03 -18.69 -44.72
N LYS A 146 1.18 -19.42 -43.99
CA LYS A 146 0.80 -20.77 -44.31
C LYS A 146 0.07 -20.85 -45.65
N ARG A 147 -0.91 -19.95 -45.88
CA ARG A 147 -1.66 -19.86 -47.15
C ARG A 147 -0.75 -19.54 -48.34
N GLU A 148 0.21 -18.66 -48.16
CA GLU A 148 1.17 -18.32 -49.22
C GLU A 148 2.09 -19.49 -49.55
N ARG A 149 2.55 -20.23 -48.54
CA ARG A 149 3.34 -21.45 -48.74
C ARG A 149 2.54 -22.52 -49.50
N GLU A 150 1.28 -22.70 -49.17
CA GLU A 150 0.39 -23.64 -49.84
C GLU A 150 0.17 -23.23 -51.29
N LYS A 151 -0.06 -21.95 -51.58
CA LYS A 151 -0.18 -21.45 -52.96
C LYS A 151 1.08 -21.70 -53.78
N ARG A 152 2.25 -21.44 -53.24
CA ARG A 152 3.55 -21.71 -53.92
C ARG A 152 3.75 -23.22 -54.18
N ARG A 153 3.34 -24.04 -53.24
CA ARG A 153 3.42 -25.50 -53.38
C ARG A 153 2.54 -26.02 -54.52
N TRP A 154 1.31 -25.50 -54.65
CA TRP A 154 0.41 -25.83 -55.74
C TRP A 154 0.93 -25.31 -57.10
N ALA A 155 1.48 -24.13 -57.14
CA ALA A 155 2.05 -23.53 -58.36
C ALA A 155 3.25 -24.31 -58.91
N SER A 156 4.01 -25.00 -58.05
CA SER A 156 5.18 -25.82 -58.49
C SER A 156 4.79 -27.19 -59.04
N HIS A 157 3.51 -27.62 -58.97
CA HIS A 157 3.02 -28.91 -59.46
C HIS A 157 2.28 -28.79 -60.80
N THR A 158 2.14 -27.57 -61.35
CA THR A 158 1.61 -27.30 -62.67
C THR A 158 2.71 -26.90 -63.63
#